data_b84fdfec3dddc278d94566fcc575fa75
#
_entry.id   b84fdfec3dddc278d94566fcc575fa75
#
_cell.length_a   1.000
_cell.length_b   1.000
_cell.length_c   1.000
_cell.angle_alpha   90.00
_cell.angle_beta   90.00
_cell.angle_gamma   90.00
#
_symmetry.space_group_name_H-M   'P 1'
#
loop_
_entity.id
_entity.type
_entity.pdbx_description
1 polymer ?
#
loop_
_entity_poly.entity_id
_entity_poly.type
_entity_poly.pdbx_seq_one_letter_code
_entity_poly.pdbx_strand_id
1 'polypeptide(L)'
;MLWLDAHGDFNTPDTTPSGYLGGMCLAGACGRWEPGLGQDPVRMDRLVLCGVRDMDTGERLVLERAEVPVIGTQLETLVHLVNALDDAPVYLHLDLDVLDPIELPARYPVDGGLSYEKLFDLLDAVVEACELIGFEVTCLEDGDRAYDIAEVLDPLLQD
;
A
#
# COMPACT_ATOMS: atom_id res chain seq x y z
N MET A 1 2.62 -5.47 -8.38
CA MET A 1 1.82 -5.30 -7.14
C MET A 1 1.91 -3.85 -6.73
N LEU A 2 0.79 -3.22 -6.44
CA LEU A 2 0.73 -1.90 -5.83
C LEU A 2 0.37 -2.05 -4.35
N TRP A 3 1.17 -1.44 -3.47
CA TRP A 3 0.99 -1.43 -2.02
C TRP A 3 0.68 0.00 -1.56
N LEU A 4 -0.60 0.27 -1.26
CA LEU A 4 -1.06 1.55 -0.71
C LEU A 4 -1.15 1.44 0.82
N ASP A 5 -0.29 2.15 1.53
CA ASP A 5 -0.12 2.02 2.97
C ASP A 5 0.64 3.23 3.55
N ALA A 6 0.42 3.57 4.80
CA ALA A 6 1.25 4.53 5.53
C ALA A 6 2.63 3.96 5.89
N HIS A 7 2.75 2.64 5.98
CA HIS A 7 3.91 1.90 6.47
C HIS A 7 4.68 1.17 5.37
N GLY A 8 5.87 0.70 5.71
CA GLY A 8 6.70 -0.06 4.77
C GLY A 8 6.35 -1.54 4.68
N ASP A 9 5.90 -2.13 5.79
CA ASP A 9 5.58 -3.55 5.99
C ASP A 9 6.66 -4.52 5.50
N PHE A 10 7.91 -4.03 5.49
CA PHE A 10 9.05 -4.70 4.89
C PHE A 10 10.08 -5.21 5.92
N ASN A 11 9.71 -5.25 7.21
CA ASN A 11 10.49 -5.91 8.23
C ASN A 11 10.45 -7.44 8.09
N THR A 12 11.39 -8.12 8.73
CA THR A 12 11.44 -9.57 8.85
C THR A 12 11.46 -9.95 10.33
N PRO A 13 11.29 -11.21 10.71
CA PRO A 13 11.45 -11.64 12.11
C PRO A 13 12.78 -11.24 12.75
N ASP A 14 13.83 -11.06 11.94
CA ASP A 14 15.17 -10.67 12.42
C ASP A 14 15.34 -9.14 12.53
N THR A 15 14.50 -8.34 11.88
CA THR A 15 14.66 -6.89 11.81
C THR A 15 13.56 -6.11 12.52
N THR A 16 12.39 -6.73 12.74
CA THR A 16 11.24 -6.06 13.34
C THR A 16 11.53 -5.59 14.78
N PRO A 17 11.31 -4.32 15.10
CA PRO A 17 11.45 -3.84 16.46
C PRO A 17 10.27 -4.23 17.36
N SER A 18 9.10 -4.49 16.79
CA SER A 18 7.85 -4.74 17.51
C SER A 18 7.44 -6.22 17.56
N GLY A 19 7.92 -7.04 16.63
CA GLY A 19 7.43 -8.40 16.41
C GLY A 19 6.01 -8.46 15.80
N TYR A 20 5.45 -7.32 15.39
CA TYR A 20 4.11 -7.26 14.80
C TYR A 20 4.11 -7.83 13.37
N LEU A 21 3.24 -8.81 13.13
CA LEU A 21 3.19 -9.50 11.83
C LEU A 21 2.75 -8.60 10.67
N GLY A 22 1.86 -7.62 10.91
CA GLY A 22 1.46 -6.66 9.89
C GLY A 22 2.67 -5.95 9.29
N GLY A 23 3.58 -5.43 10.11
CA GLY A 23 4.81 -4.78 9.66
C GLY A 23 5.83 -5.70 8.97
N MET A 24 5.47 -6.94 8.66
CA MET A 24 6.31 -7.94 7.98
C MET A 24 5.62 -8.61 6.79
N CYS A 25 4.36 -8.26 6.50
CA CYS A 25 3.53 -9.00 5.55
C CYS A 25 4.02 -8.82 4.11
N LEU A 26 4.39 -7.62 3.69
CA LEU A 26 4.93 -7.37 2.36
C LEU A 26 6.30 -8.05 2.16
N ALA A 27 7.16 -8.01 3.19
CA ALA A 27 8.43 -8.73 3.15
C ALA A 27 8.23 -10.24 3.00
N GLY A 28 7.24 -10.81 3.70
CA GLY A 28 6.84 -12.21 3.56
C GLY A 28 6.32 -12.53 2.15
N ALA A 29 5.44 -11.68 1.59
CA ALA A 29 4.93 -11.82 0.23
C ALA A 29 6.07 -11.77 -0.81
N CYS A 30 7.11 -10.97 -0.56
CA CYS A 30 8.31 -10.89 -1.40
C CYS A 30 9.36 -11.98 -1.11
N GLY A 31 9.05 -12.98 -0.27
CA GLY A 31 9.93 -14.11 0.04
C GLY A 31 11.18 -13.73 0.85
N ARG A 32 11.14 -12.61 1.60
CA ARG A 32 12.25 -12.18 2.45
C ARG A 32 12.35 -12.99 3.74
N TRP A 33 11.28 -13.64 4.12
CA TRP A 33 11.18 -14.63 5.17
C TRP A 33 10.04 -15.60 4.84
N GLU A 34 9.96 -16.74 5.53
CA GLU A 34 8.99 -17.81 5.25
C GLU A 34 7.80 -17.73 6.21
N PRO A 35 6.67 -17.15 5.80
CA PRO A 35 5.47 -17.04 6.65
C PRO A 35 4.63 -18.33 6.69
N GLY A 36 5.03 -19.39 5.99
CA GLY A 36 4.27 -20.64 5.88
C GLY A 36 3.10 -20.59 4.89
N LEU A 37 2.96 -19.52 4.14
CA LEU A 37 1.88 -19.32 3.15
C LEU A 37 2.38 -19.50 1.72
N GLY A 38 3.69 -19.71 1.58
CA GLY A 38 4.45 -19.51 0.38
C GLY A 38 4.10 -20.40 -0.80
N GLN A 39 4.17 -19.77 -1.91
CA GLN A 39 4.29 -20.33 -3.25
C GLN A 39 5.35 -19.50 -3.98
N ASP A 40 5.01 -18.86 -5.09
CA ASP A 40 5.92 -17.97 -5.79
C ASP A 40 5.88 -16.55 -5.16
N PRO A 41 7.02 -16.01 -4.74
CA PRO A 41 7.05 -14.68 -4.12
C PRO A 41 6.78 -13.57 -5.13
N VAL A 42 6.26 -12.44 -4.63
CA VAL A 42 6.16 -11.20 -5.38
C VAL A 42 7.58 -10.73 -5.71
N ARG A 43 7.83 -10.45 -6.97
CA ARG A 43 9.13 -9.96 -7.43
C ARG A 43 9.29 -8.49 -7.05
N MET A 44 10.46 -8.14 -6.50
CA MET A 44 10.78 -6.77 -6.09
C MET A 44 10.72 -5.76 -7.26
N ASP A 45 11.09 -6.19 -8.46
CA ASP A 45 11.04 -5.38 -9.68
C ASP A 45 9.61 -5.22 -10.27
N ARG A 46 8.61 -5.78 -9.58
CA ARG A 46 7.17 -5.67 -9.88
C ARG A 46 6.39 -5.09 -8.70
N LEU A 47 7.07 -4.44 -7.77
CA LEU A 47 6.51 -3.83 -6.58
C LEU A 47 6.58 -2.31 -6.68
N VAL A 48 5.50 -1.65 -6.30
CA VAL A 48 5.43 -0.20 -6.11
C VAL A 48 4.76 0.05 -4.76
N LEU A 49 5.38 0.87 -3.91
CA LEU A 49 4.78 1.35 -2.67
C LEU A 49 4.29 2.79 -2.86
N CYS A 50 3.10 3.10 -2.35
CA CYS A 50 2.56 4.44 -2.41
C CYS A 50 1.87 4.83 -1.08
N GLY A 51 2.09 6.05 -0.64
CA GLY A 51 1.53 6.59 0.60
C GLY A 51 2.45 6.48 1.82
N VAL A 52 3.56 5.75 1.69
CA VAL A 52 4.44 5.41 2.82
C VAL A 52 5.06 6.66 3.44
N ARG A 53 4.86 6.80 4.76
CA ARG A 53 5.32 7.93 5.58
C ARG A 53 6.09 7.47 6.81
N ASP A 54 5.79 6.27 7.32
CA ASP A 54 6.53 5.63 8.40
C ASP A 54 7.20 4.34 7.91
N MET A 55 8.51 4.31 8.01
CA MET A 55 9.33 3.21 7.54
C MET A 55 10.62 3.15 8.34
N ASP A 56 10.91 1.99 8.88
CA ASP A 56 12.18 1.73 9.57
C ASP A 56 13.38 1.86 8.63
N THR A 57 14.52 2.28 9.16
CA THR A 57 15.75 2.44 8.37
C THR A 57 16.15 1.14 7.65
N GLY A 58 15.91 -0.01 8.28
CA GLY A 58 16.22 -1.32 7.70
C GLY A 58 15.40 -1.63 6.46
N GLU A 59 14.09 -1.35 6.52
CA GLU A 59 13.15 -1.51 5.41
C GLU A 59 13.55 -0.62 4.23
N ARG A 60 13.76 0.67 4.51
CA ARG A 60 14.19 1.67 3.52
C ARG A 60 15.43 1.23 2.75
N LEU A 61 16.46 0.78 3.45
CA LEU A 61 17.71 0.34 2.83
C LEU A 61 17.53 -0.87 1.91
N VAL A 62 16.61 -1.78 2.23
CA VAL A 62 16.34 -2.94 1.39
C VAL A 62 15.59 -2.53 0.13
N LEU A 63 14.55 -1.71 0.27
CA LEU A 63 13.73 -1.23 -0.86
C LEU A 63 14.56 -0.35 -1.81
N GLU A 64 15.36 0.57 -1.28
CA GLU A 64 16.28 1.41 -2.07
C GLU A 64 17.31 0.57 -2.87
N ARG A 65 17.93 -0.44 -2.25
CA ARG A 65 18.87 -1.33 -2.94
C ARG A 65 18.24 -2.18 -4.04
N ALA A 66 16.95 -2.47 -3.89
CA ALA A 66 16.18 -3.20 -4.88
C ALA A 66 15.55 -2.26 -5.93
N GLU A 67 15.80 -0.96 -5.83
CA GLU A 67 15.25 0.09 -6.71
C GLU A 67 13.71 0.07 -6.77
N VAL A 68 13.06 -0.32 -5.66
CA VAL A 68 11.60 -0.33 -5.57
C VAL A 68 11.10 1.11 -5.48
N PRO A 69 10.17 1.53 -6.36
CA PRO A 69 9.54 2.84 -6.26
C PRO A 69 8.76 2.99 -4.95
N VAL A 70 9.11 4.02 -4.16
CA VAL A 70 8.39 4.42 -2.96
C VAL A 70 7.89 5.84 -3.16
N ILE A 71 6.58 5.99 -3.30
CA ILE A 71 5.91 7.24 -3.66
C ILE A 71 5.18 7.76 -2.42
N GLY A 72 5.39 9.02 -2.07
CA GLY A 72 4.72 9.67 -0.93
C GLY A 72 3.31 10.16 -1.27
N THR A 73 2.76 11.02 -0.39
CA THR A 73 1.40 11.59 -0.48
C THR A 73 1.36 13.01 -1.07
N GLN A 74 2.36 13.42 -1.83
CA GLN A 74 2.55 14.81 -2.33
C GLN A 74 1.71 15.09 -3.58
N LEU A 75 1.76 16.33 -4.08
CA LEU A 75 0.92 16.78 -5.20
C LEU A 75 1.13 15.96 -6.49
N GLU A 76 2.35 15.48 -6.72
CA GLU A 76 2.70 14.69 -7.93
C GLU A 76 2.53 13.17 -7.75
N THR A 77 1.98 12.73 -6.62
CA THR A 77 1.82 11.29 -6.29
C THR A 77 1.14 10.51 -7.41
N LEU A 78 0.04 11.03 -7.94
CA LEU A 78 -0.74 10.40 -9.01
C LEU A 78 0.11 10.17 -10.27
N VAL A 79 0.80 11.19 -10.73
CA VAL A 79 1.64 11.11 -11.95
C VAL A 79 2.79 10.14 -11.75
N HIS A 80 3.42 10.16 -10.59
CA HIS A 80 4.52 9.25 -10.26
C HIS A 80 4.04 7.81 -10.18
N LEU A 81 2.86 7.59 -9.60
CA LEU A 81 2.26 6.26 -9.48
C LEU A 81 1.94 5.67 -10.86
N VAL A 82 1.17 6.37 -11.68
CA VAL A 82 0.80 5.89 -13.02
C VAL A 82 2.03 5.57 -13.86
N ASN A 83 3.06 6.44 -13.82
CA ASN A 83 4.32 6.17 -14.51
C ASN A 83 5.08 4.94 -13.96
N ALA A 84 4.96 4.64 -12.67
CA ALA A 84 5.64 3.50 -12.05
C ALA A 84 4.95 2.16 -12.36
N LEU A 85 3.66 2.17 -12.68
CA LEU A 85 2.88 0.96 -13.00
C LEU A 85 3.14 0.44 -14.42
N ASP A 86 3.58 1.27 -15.35
CA ASP A 86 4.03 0.91 -16.70
C ASP A 86 3.02 0.01 -17.48
N ASP A 87 1.73 0.35 -17.42
CA ASP A 87 0.61 -0.39 -18.06
C ASP A 87 0.55 -1.90 -17.70
N ALA A 88 1.23 -2.32 -16.65
CA ALA A 88 1.26 -3.72 -16.24
C ALA A 88 -0.02 -4.13 -15.47
N PRO A 89 -0.46 -5.41 -15.54
CA PRO A 89 -1.53 -5.88 -14.68
C PRO A 89 -1.19 -5.72 -13.19
N VAL A 90 -2.13 -5.16 -12.42
CA VAL A 90 -1.93 -4.78 -11.02
C VAL A 90 -2.80 -5.61 -10.08
N TYR A 91 -2.17 -6.17 -9.03
CA TYR A 91 -2.86 -6.53 -7.79
C TYR A 91 -2.65 -5.40 -6.79
N LEU A 92 -3.74 -4.89 -6.22
CA LEU A 92 -3.74 -3.78 -5.28
C LEU A 92 -3.91 -4.28 -3.85
N HIS A 93 -2.97 -3.96 -2.96
CA HIS A 93 -3.18 -3.94 -1.52
C HIS A 93 -3.48 -2.52 -1.08
N LEU A 94 -4.57 -2.33 -0.35
CA LEU A 94 -4.97 -1.06 0.24
C LEU A 94 -5.11 -1.20 1.74
N ASP A 95 -4.13 -0.69 2.50
CA ASP A 95 -4.31 -0.40 3.91
C ASP A 95 -4.97 0.97 4.08
N LEU A 96 -6.09 1.01 4.81
CA LEU A 96 -6.84 2.26 4.97
C LEU A 96 -6.13 3.30 5.82
N ASP A 97 -5.05 2.95 6.51
CA ASP A 97 -4.23 3.93 7.21
C ASP A 97 -3.35 4.78 6.28
N VAL A 98 -3.36 4.51 4.96
CA VAL A 98 -2.86 5.43 3.94
C VAL A 98 -3.58 6.77 3.98
N LEU A 99 -4.82 6.79 4.46
CA LEU A 99 -5.59 8.00 4.73
C LEU A 99 -4.97 8.80 5.90
N ASP A 100 -5.21 10.10 5.88
CA ASP A 100 -4.87 10.94 7.03
C ASP A 100 -5.74 10.56 8.23
N PRO A 101 -5.20 10.50 9.46
CA PRO A 101 -5.99 10.19 10.66
C PRO A 101 -7.17 11.13 10.95
N ILE A 102 -7.18 12.33 10.33
CA ILE A 102 -8.32 13.25 10.39
C ILE A 102 -9.48 12.72 9.54
N GLU A 103 -9.19 12.07 8.43
CA GLU A 103 -10.20 11.46 7.55
C GLU A 103 -10.71 10.15 8.16
N LEU A 104 -9.79 9.25 8.47
CA LEU A 104 -10.10 7.94 9.05
C LEU A 104 -9.16 7.63 10.21
N PRO A 105 -9.65 7.54 11.45
CA PRO A 105 -8.85 7.09 12.58
C PRO A 105 -8.31 5.67 12.36
N ALA A 106 -7.03 5.48 12.55
CA ALA A 106 -6.33 4.21 12.39
C ALA A 106 -5.65 3.78 13.70
N ARG A 107 -5.37 2.50 13.82
CA ARG A 107 -4.68 1.94 14.99
C ARG A 107 -3.23 2.40 15.09
N TYR A 108 -2.57 2.54 13.95
CA TYR A 108 -1.20 3.02 13.82
C TYR A 108 -1.18 4.30 12.97
N PRO A 109 -1.70 5.42 13.52
CA PRO A 109 -1.91 6.62 12.73
C PRO A 109 -0.60 7.31 12.37
N VAL A 110 -0.49 7.76 11.13
CA VAL A 110 0.63 8.57 10.64
C VAL A 110 0.08 9.81 9.95
N ASP A 111 0.44 10.99 10.43
CA ASP A 111 -0.02 12.26 9.86
C ASP A 111 0.46 12.47 8.42
N GLY A 112 -0.26 13.29 7.66
CA GLY A 112 0.09 13.64 6.28
C GLY A 112 -0.35 12.61 5.25
N GLY A 113 -1.40 11.84 5.56
CA GLY A 113 -2.02 10.87 4.68
C GLY A 113 -2.81 11.50 3.53
N LEU A 114 -3.48 10.63 2.77
CA LEU A 114 -4.39 11.04 1.71
C LEU A 114 -5.73 11.49 2.33
N SER A 115 -6.41 12.43 1.67
CA SER A 115 -7.84 12.63 1.90
C SER A 115 -8.65 11.57 1.14
N TYR A 116 -9.92 11.40 1.50
CA TYR A 116 -10.85 10.55 0.75
C TYR A 116 -10.88 10.91 -0.74
N GLU A 117 -10.96 12.20 -1.08
CA GLU A 117 -10.95 12.68 -2.46
C GLU A 117 -9.69 12.26 -3.22
N LYS A 118 -8.51 12.45 -2.60
CA LYS A 118 -7.24 12.05 -3.22
C LYS A 118 -7.09 10.54 -3.39
N LEU A 119 -7.60 9.76 -2.43
CA LEU A 119 -7.59 8.30 -2.56
C LEU A 119 -8.51 7.86 -3.70
N PHE A 120 -9.72 8.43 -3.79
CA PHE A 120 -10.64 8.18 -4.90
C PHE A 120 -9.99 8.48 -6.25
N ASP A 121 -9.44 9.68 -6.43
CA ASP A 121 -8.75 10.09 -7.68
C ASP A 121 -7.60 9.17 -8.04
N LEU A 122 -6.87 8.68 -7.02
CA LEU A 122 -5.75 7.77 -7.21
C LEU A 122 -6.22 6.38 -7.65
N LEU A 123 -7.28 5.86 -7.05
CA LEU A 123 -7.87 4.57 -7.43
C LEU A 123 -8.46 4.63 -8.84
N ASP A 124 -9.17 5.71 -9.17
CA ASP A 124 -9.72 5.95 -10.50
C ASP A 124 -8.62 5.96 -11.58
N ALA A 125 -7.53 6.69 -11.32
CA ALA A 125 -6.39 6.72 -12.22
C ALA A 125 -5.67 5.36 -12.36
N VAL A 126 -5.64 4.55 -11.31
CA VAL A 126 -5.06 3.19 -11.37
C VAL A 126 -5.89 2.28 -12.28
N VAL A 127 -7.22 2.29 -12.14
CA VAL A 127 -8.09 1.46 -12.98
C VAL A 127 -8.17 1.94 -14.42
N GLU A 128 -7.98 3.26 -14.67
CA GLU A 128 -7.85 3.79 -16.03
C GLU A 128 -6.52 3.44 -16.69
N ALA A 129 -5.44 3.36 -15.91
CA ALA A 129 -4.08 3.14 -16.43
C ALA A 129 -3.70 1.65 -16.56
N CYS A 130 -4.31 0.75 -15.78
CA CYS A 130 -3.86 -0.63 -15.66
C CYS A 130 -5.03 -1.61 -15.60
N GLU A 131 -4.80 -2.85 -16.03
CA GLU A 131 -5.69 -3.97 -15.74
C GLU A 131 -5.60 -4.35 -14.24
N LEU A 132 -6.68 -4.12 -13.48
CA LEU A 132 -6.76 -4.57 -12.09
C LEU A 132 -7.11 -6.06 -12.04
N ILE A 133 -6.15 -6.91 -11.64
CA ILE A 133 -6.34 -8.37 -11.57
C ILE A 133 -6.87 -8.85 -10.23
N GLY A 134 -6.97 -7.97 -9.24
CA GLY A 134 -7.52 -8.21 -7.92
C GLY A 134 -7.11 -7.13 -6.94
N PHE A 135 -7.84 -7.04 -5.82
CA PHE A 135 -7.50 -6.13 -4.74
C PHE A 135 -7.93 -6.69 -3.39
N GLU A 136 -7.34 -6.16 -2.34
CA GLU A 136 -7.74 -6.36 -0.95
C GLU A 136 -7.73 -5.02 -0.21
N VAL A 137 -8.58 -4.92 0.81
CA VAL A 137 -8.66 -3.74 1.70
C VAL A 137 -8.50 -4.19 3.13
N THR A 138 -7.63 -3.51 3.87
CA THR A 138 -7.30 -3.86 5.26
C THR A 138 -7.51 -2.68 6.20
N CYS A 139 -7.49 -2.94 7.50
CA CYS A 139 -7.47 -1.93 8.57
C CYS A 139 -8.70 -1.01 8.63
N LEU A 140 -9.89 -1.48 8.23
CA LEU A 140 -11.14 -0.82 8.59
C LEU A 140 -11.48 -1.11 10.06
N GLU A 141 -11.05 -0.22 10.95
CA GLU A 141 -11.26 -0.40 12.39
C GLU A 141 -12.57 0.22 12.89
N ASP A 142 -13.10 1.22 12.19
CA ASP A 142 -14.37 1.89 12.50
C ASP A 142 -15.46 1.48 11.51
N GLY A 143 -16.32 0.54 11.93
CA GLY A 143 -17.44 0.04 11.11
C GLY A 143 -18.49 1.11 10.78
N ASP A 144 -18.56 2.20 11.53
CA ASP A 144 -19.48 3.31 11.25
C ASP A 144 -19.05 4.10 10.00
N ARG A 145 -17.78 3.96 9.59
CA ARG A 145 -17.20 4.56 8.37
C ARG A 145 -17.30 3.67 7.13
N ALA A 146 -17.90 2.49 7.24
CA ALA A 146 -17.96 1.54 6.12
C ALA A 146 -18.62 2.12 4.85
N TYR A 147 -19.61 3.00 5.00
CA TYR A 147 -20.27 3.65 3.85
C TYR A 147 -19.34 4.67 3.18
N ASP A 148 -18.64 5.49 3.95
CA ASP A 148 -17.67 6.48 3.44
C ASP A 148 -16.56 5.75 2.65
N ILE A 149 -16.07 4.64 3.19
CA ILE A 149 -15.08 3.81 2.52
C ILE A 149 -15.63 3.16 1.24
N ALA A 150 -16.87 2.65 1.26
CA ALA A 150 -17.48 2.07 0.08
C ALA A 150 -17.59 3.08 -1.08
N GLU A 151 -17.89 4.36 -0.79
CA GLU A 151 -17.90 5.43 -1.78
C GLU A 151 -16.51 5.71 -2.36
N VAL A 152 -15.47 5.70 -1.52
CA VAL A 152 -14.08 5.88 -1.96
C VAL A 152 -13.59 4.72 -2.84
N LEU A 153 -14.08 3.50 -2.58
CA LEU A 153 -13.71 2.30 -3.33
C LEU A 153 -14.52 2.12 -4.63
N ASP A 154 -15.48 3.00 -4.94
CA ASP A 154 -16.33 2.88 -6.13
C ASP A 154 -15.54 2.61 -7.43
N PRO A 155 -14.39 3.26 -7.71
CA PRO A 155 -13.59 2.96 -8.90
C PRO A 155 -13.15 1.49 -9.02
N LEU A 156 -12.91 0.81 -7.90
CA LEU A 156 -12.49 -0.60 -7.88
C LEU A 156 -13.65 -1.59 -8.06
N LEU A 157 -14.89 -1.13 -7.94
CA LEU A 157 -16.11 -1.95 -7.92
C LEU A 157 -16.92 -1.87 -9.22
N GLN A 158 -16.49 -1.03 -10.15
CA GLN A 158 -17.12 -0.89 -11.46
C GLN A 158 -16.70 -2.05 -12.39
N ASP A 159 -17.70 -2.65 -13.10
CA ASP A 159 -17.50 -3.74 -14.08
C ASP A 159 -16.78 -3.26 -15.37
#